data_c6700968af155ac1ae0f307e5da58669
#
_entry.id   c6700968af155ac1ae0f307e5da58669
#
_cell.length_a   1.000
_cell.length_b   1.000
_cell.length_c   1.000
_cell.angle_alpha   90.00
_cell.angle_beta   90.00
_cell.angle_gamma   90.00
#
_symmetry.space_group_name_H-M   'P 1'
#
loop_
_entity.id
_entity.type
_entity.pdbx_description
1 polymer ?
#
loop_
_entity_poly.entity_id
_entity_poly.type
_entity_poly.pdbx_seq_one_letter_code
_entity_poly.pdbx_strand_id
1 'polypeptide(L)'
;MLRLDKLHAFYGKSHVLHGVSLQVAPGEIVALLGRNGSGRSTTAKAVMGLVETQGEATWKGRSLAGLKPYEIAHRGIAYVPENRDIFPRLTVHQNLQLGQKGGARSARWSFEDMYTMFPRLRERQHTEAGVLSGGEQQMLALCRSLMGDPELIIIDEPTEGLAPKIVELVAEYLLALKARGLSVLLIEQKLTIALEISQRCVVMGHGQVVFEGTPDELRADAAVRKEWLEV
;
A
#
# COMPACT_ATOMS: atom_id res chain seq x y z
N MET A 1 -2.16 12.31 8.75
CA MET A 1 -2.85 11.15 9.35
C MET A 1 -4.03 10.80 8.45
N LEU A 2 -4.13 9.53 8.04
CA LEU A 2 -5.34 8.94 7.46
C LEU A 2 -6.26 8.51 8.61
N ARG A 3 -7.55 8.79 8.50
CA ARG A 3 -8.57 8.28 9.42
C ARG A 3 -9.78 7.82 8.62
N LEU A 4 -10.22 6.60 8.93
CA LEU A 4 -11.49 6.02 8.50
C LEU A 4 -12.39 5.92 9.73
N ASP A 5 -13.65 6.31 9.60
CA ASP A 5 -14.63 6.22 10.68
C ASP A 5 -15.92 5.64 10.12
N LYS A 6 -16.25 4.43 10.57
CA LYS A 6 -17.41 3.64 10.15
C LYS A 6 -17.57 3.59 8.63
N LEU A 7 -16.46 3.31 7.93
CA LEU A 7 -16.45 3.29 6.47
C LEU A 7 -17.15 2.03 5.96
N HIS A 8 -18.16 2.23 5.13
CA HIS A 8 -18.84 1.18 4.36
C HIS A 8 -18.40 1.30 2.90
N ALA A 9 -18.34 0.19 2.18
CA ALA A 9 -18.04 0.18 0.75
C ALA A 9 -18.89 -0.83 -0.01
N PHE A 10 -19.22 -0.47 -1.25
CA PHE A 10 -20.17 -1.20 -2.08
C PHE A 10 -19.63 -1.42 -3.49
N TYR A 11 -19.91 -2.60 -4.05
CA TYR A 11 -19.81 -2.91 -5.47
C TYR A 11 -21.22 -3.13 -6.01
N GLY A 12 -21.83 -2.07 -6.54
CA GLY A 12 -23.25 -2.09 -6.89
C GLY A 12 -24.10 -2.41 -5.66
N LYS A 13 -24.79 -3.57 -5.67
CA LYS A 13 -25.62 -4.01 -4.54
C LYS A 13 -24.85 -4.79 -3.44
N SER A 14 -23.63 -5.18 -3.72
CA SER A 14 -22.83 -5.95 -2.76
C SER A 14 -22.19 -5.04 -1.72
N HIS A 15 -22.60 -5.15 -0.47
CA HIS A 15 -22.02 -4.44 0.68
C HIS A 15 -20.81 -5.24 1.18
N VAL A 16 -19.61 -4.69 1.08
CA VAL A 16 -18.35 -5.41 1.35
C VAL A 16 -17.66 -4.93 2.62
N LEU A 17 -17.68 -3.62 2.90
CA LEU A 17 -17.15 -3.09 4.15
C LEU A 17 -18.30 -2.68 5.07
N HIS A 18 -18.25 -3.13 6.29
CA HIS A 18 -19.32 -3.02 7.28
C HIS A 18 -18.90 -2.12 8.48
N GLY A 19 -18.57 -0.85 8.19
CA GLY A 19 -18.24 0.13 9.24
C GLY A 19 -16.77 0.03 9.69
N VAL A 20 -15.83 -0.08 8.76
CA VAL A 20 -14.39 -0.13 9.04
C VAL A 20 -13.92 1.19 9.64
N SER A 21 -13.30 1.13 10.82
CA SER A 21 -12.62 2.26 11.45
C SER A 21 -11.15 1.91 11.65
N LEU A 22 -10.25 2.74 11.13
CA LEU A 22 -8.81 2.61 11.32
C LEU A 22 -8.12 3.96 11.11
N GLN A 23 -6.89 4.07 11.59
CA GLN A 23 -6.06 5.26 11.43
C GLN A 23 -4.66 4.85 10.98
N VAL A 24 -3.96 5.76 10.28
CA VAL A 24 -2.51 5.66 10.01
C VAL A 24 -1.88 6.98 10.41
N ALA A 25 -1.01 6.94 11.41
CA ALA A 25 -0.30 8.13 11.88
C ALA A 25 0.84 8.53 10.93
N PRO A 26 1.34 9.77 10.99
CA PRO A 26 2.52 10.18 10.23
C PRO A 26 3.74 9.31 10.56
N GLY A 27 4.42 8.78 9.52
CA GLY A 27 5.61 7.93 9.67
C GLY A 27 5.35 6.54 10.27
N GLU A 28 4.09 6.11 10.35
CA GLU A 28 3.70 4.80 10.85
C GLU A 28 3.56 3.79 9.71
N ILE A 29 3.97 2.54 9.95
CA ILE A 29 3.59 1.39 9.13
C ILE A 29 2.48 0.64 9.88
N VAL A 30 1.28 0.63 9.31
CA VAL A 30 0.14 -0.16 9.77
C VAL A 30 -0.05 -1.34 8.82
N ALA A 31 -0.05 -2.55 9.35
CA ALA A 31 -0.39 -3.75 8.59
C ALA A 31 -1.90 -4.02 8.66
N LEU A 32 -2.57 -4.09 7.51
CA LEU A 32 -3.96 -4.51 7.38
C LEU A 32 -4.00 -5.96 6.93
N LEU A 33 -4.36 -6.85 7.82
CA LEU A 33 -4.26 -8.30 7.71
C LEU A 33 -5.66 -8.93 7.60
N GLY A 34 -5.72 -10.17 7.12
CA GLY A 34 -6.94 -10.96 7.02
C GLY A 34 -6.87 -11.99 5.90
N ARG A 35 -7.84 -12.86 5.82
CA ARG A 35 -7.97 -13.85 4.73
C ARG A 35 -8.46 -13.18 3.44
N ASN A 36 -8.33 -13.90 2.32
CA ASN A 36 -8.90 -13.47 1.04
C ASN A 36 -10.41 -13.24 1.19
N GLY A 37 -10.90 -12.13 0.62
CA GLY A 37 -12.31 -11.74 0.75
C GLY A 37 -12.67 -11.02 2.05
N SER A 38 -11.73 -10.77 2.98
CA SER A 38 -12.01 -10.05 4.23
C SER A 38 -12.30 -8.55 4.06
N GLY A 39 -12.04 -7.96 2.87
CA GLY A 39 -12.29 -6.55 2.58
C GLY A 39 -11.04 -5.66 2.56
N ARG A 40 -9.84 -6.21 2.75
CA ARG A 40 -8.57 -5.46 2.79
C ARG A 40 -8.35 -4.58 1.56
N SER A 41 -8.29 -5.17 0.37
CA SER A 41 -8.10 -4.43 -0.90
C SER A 41 -9.27 -3.48 -1.19
N THR A 42 -10.49 -3.84 -0.73
CA THR A 42 -11.64 -2.94 -0.83
C THR A 42 -11.46 -1.71 0.05
N THR A 43 -10.81 -1.83 1.22
CA THR A 43 -10.46 -0.68 2.08
C THR A 43 -9.50 0.26 1.36
N ALA A 44 -8.45 -0.26 0.70
CA ALA A 44 -7.55 0.56 -0.12
C ALA A 44 -8.31 1.28 -1.25
N LYS A 45 -9.13 0.54 -2.00
CA LYS A 45 -9.94 1.09 -3.09
C LYS A 45 -10.93 2.15 -2.61
N ALA A 46 -11.51 1.96 -1.43
CA ALA A 46 -12.41 2.92 -0.79
C ALA A 46 -11.69 4.24 -0.46
N VAL A 47 -10.49 4.16 0.13
CA VAL A 47 -9.64 5.34 0.39
C VAL A 47 -9.29 6.07 -0.90
N MET A 48 -9.05 5.34 -2.00
CA MET A 48 -8.69 5.90 -3.30
C MET A 48 -9.88 6.37 -4.15
N GLY A 49 -11.12 6.31 -3.63
CA GLY A 49 -12.31 6.73 -4.38
C GLY A 49 -12.63 5.83 -5.59
N LEU A 50 -12.21 4.57 -5.55
CA LEU A 50 -12.41 3.58 -6.63
C LEU A 50 -13.68 2.75 -6.46
N VAL A 51 -14.36 2.88 -5.33
CA VAL A 51 -15.62 2.19 -5.01
C VAL A 51 -16.57 3.16 -4.32
N GLU A 52 -17.87 2.87 -4.39
CA GLU A 52 -18.89 3.63 -3.66
C GLU A 52 -18.72 3.44 -2.15
N THR A 53 -18.80 4.55 -1.39
CA THR A 53 -18.56 4.54 0.06
C THR A 53 -19.62 5.35 0.82
N GLN A 54 -19.85 4.95 2.09
CA GLN A 54 -20.59 5.71 3.10
C GLN A 54 -19.74 5.74 4.38
N GLY A 55 -19.99 6.71 5.25
CA GLY A 55 -19.14 6.97 6.42
C GLY A 55 -18.05 7.98 6.11
N GLU A 56 -17.00 8.05 6.91
CA GLU A 56 -15.96 9.07 6.79
C GLU A 56 -14.60 8.47 6.40
N ALA A 57 -13.95 9.10 5.42
CA ALA A 57 -12.53 8.93 5.14
C ALA A 57 -11.89 10.32 5.07
N THR A 58 -10.89 10.57 5.90
CA THR A 58 -10.20 11.85 5.96
C THR A 58 -8.69 11.69 5.85
N TRP A 59 -8.06 12.62 5.16
CA TRP A 59 -6.61 12.77 5.06
C TRP A 59 -6.20 14.16 5.55
N LYS A 60 -5.35 14.20 6.60
CA LYS A 60 -4.93 15.46 7.25
C LYS A 60 -6.13 16.35 7.63
N GLY A 61 -7.20 15.75 8.16
CA GLY A 61 -8.42 16.43 8.56
C GLY A 61 -9.33 16.90 7.41
N ARG A 62 -9.01 16.56 6.16
CA ARG A 62 -9.83 16.91 4.98
C ARG A 62 -10.53 15.67 4.46
N SER A 63 -11.82 15.79 4.17
CA SER A 63 -12.61 14.70 3.61
C SER A 63 -12.07 14.24 2.25
N LEU A 64 -12.08 12.92 2.04
CA LEU A 64 -11.78 12.29 0.75
C LEU A 64 -13.05 11.95 -0.03
N ALA A 65 -14.24 12.12 0.57
CA ALA A 65 -15.51 11.78 -0.05
C ALA A 65 -15.73 12.53 -1.38
N GLY A 66 -16.16 11.81 -2.41
CA GLY A 66 -16.46 12.35 -3.73
C GLY A 66 -15.25 12.76 -4.58
N LEU A 67 -14.03 12.60 -4.06
CA LEU A 67 -12.82 12.89 -4.81
C LEU A 67 -12.52 11.77 -5.80
N LYS A 68 -12.00 12.14 -6.96
CA LYS A 68 -11.47 11.19 -7.95
C LYS A 68 -10.08 10.69 -7.54
N PRO A 69 -9.65 9.49 -7.98
CA PRO A 69 -8.35 8.92 -7.61
C PRO A 69 -7.15 9.85 -7.83
N TYR A 70 -7.14 10.60 -8.93
CA TYR A 70 -6.05 11.55 -9.22
C TYR A 70 -6.03 12.73 -8.23
N GLU A 71 -7.19 13.19 -7.74
CA GLU A 71 -7.29 14.27 -6.75
C GLU A 71 -6.74 13.79 -5.39
N ILE A 72 -7.05 12.54 -5.01
CA ILE A 72 -6.51 11.88 -3.82
C ILE A 72 -4.99 11.72 -3.95
N ALA A 73 -4.50 11.28 -5.12
CA ALA A 73 -3.08 11.18 -5.39
C ALA A 73 -2.38 12.54 -5.27
N HIS A 74 -2.98 13.62 -5.78
CA HIS A 74 -2.44 14.98 -5.65
C HIS A 74 -2.42 15.47 -4.18
N ARG A 75 -3.26 14.91 -3.32
CA ARG A 75 -3.22 15.20 -1.87
C ARG A 75 -2.10 14.46 -1.13
N GLY A 76 -1.31 13.64 -1.82
CA GLY A 76 -0.15 12.95 -1.26
C GLY A 76 -0.41 11.52 -0.80
N ILE A 77 -1.47 10.86 -1.30
CA ILE A 77 -1.72 9.43 -1.09
C ILE A 77 -1.37 8.68 -2.37
N ALA A 78 -0.47 7.71 -2.30
CA ALA A 78 -0.19 6.79 -3.40
C ALA A 78 -0.81 5.41 -3.14
N TYR A 79 -1.13 4.69 -4.21
CA TYR A 79 -1.64 3.33 -4.15
C TYR A 79 -0.89 2.43 -5.12
N VAL A 80 -0.40 1.31 -4.61
CA VAL A 80 0.22 0.22 -5.40
C VAL A 80 -0.71 -0.98 -5.30
N PRO A 81 -1.45 -1.31 -6.36
CA PRO A 81 -2.34 -2.46 -6.36
C PRO A 81 -1.56 -3.77 -6.49
N GLU A 82 -2.19 -4.87 -6.11
CA GLU A 82 -1.68 -6.25 -6.21
C GLU A 82 -1.15 -6.59 -7.62
N ASN A 83 -1.84 -6.16 -8.66
CA ASN A 83 -1.48 -6.43 -10.06
C ASN A 83 -0.28 -5.62 -10.58
N ARG A 84 0.41 -4.86 -9.71
CA ARG A 84 1.59 -4.03 -10.03
C ARG A 84 1.32 -2.88 -11.00
N ASP A 85 0.40 -3.02 -11.96
CA ASP A 85 -0.06 -2.01 -12.95
C ASP A 85 1.08 -1.22 -13.62
N ILE A 86 2.14 -1.93 -14.04
CA ILE A 86 3.23 -1.32 -14.83
C ILE A 86 2.74 -1.03 -16.26
N PHE A 87 3.44 -0.12 -16.96
CA PHE A 87 3.25 0.13 -18.38
C PHE A 87 4.24 -0.74 -19.18
N PRO A 88 3.83 -1.91 -19.69
CA PRO A 88 4.76 -2.93 -20.20
C PRO A 88 5.54 -2.50 -21.46
N ARG A 89 4.97 -1.62 -22.28
CA ARG A 89 5.60 -1.11 -23.50
C ARG A 89 6.51 0.11 -23.28
N LEU A 90 6.51 0.66 -22.08
CA LEU A 90 7.41 1.73 -21.70
C LEU A 90 8.66 1.15 -21.06
N THR A 91 9.79 1.85 -21.20
CA THR A 91 11.00 1.46 -20.49
C THR A 91 10.85 1.64 -18.98
N VAL A 92 11.76 1.05 -18.21
CA VAL A 92 11.82 1.26 -16.74
C VAL A 92 11.89 2.76 -16.44
N HIS A 93 12.78 3.51 -17.10
CA HIS A 93 12.93 4.94 -16.88
C HIS A 93 11.64 5.72 -17.21
N GLN A 94 10.99 5.41 -18.34
CA GLN A 94 9.72 6.02 -18.71
C GLN A 94 8.60 5.71 -17.73
N ASN A 95 8.54 4.49 -17.19
CA ASN A 95 7.60 4.16 -16.13
C ASN A 95 7.81 5.04 -14.90
N LEU A 96 9.06 5.22 -14.45
CA LEU A 96 9.37 6.11 -13.32
C LEU A 96 9.00 7.57 -13.63
N GLN A 97 9.27 8.03 -14.84
CA GLN A 97 8.97 9.39 -15.28
C GLN A 97 7.46 9.69 -15.23
N LEU A 98 6.61 8.72 -15.57
CA LEU A 98 5.15 8.86 -15.44
C LEU A 98 4.68 9.08 -13.99
N GLY A 99 5.45 8.61 -13.00
CA GLY A 99 5.14 8.84 -11.59
C GLY A 99 5.38 10.27 -11.14
N GLN A 100 6.19 11.06 -11.86
CA GLN A 100 6.52 12.41 -11.45
C GLN A 100 5.30 13.34 -11.56
N LYS A 101 5.07 14.11 -10.50
CA LYS A 101 4.12 15.22 -10.54
C LYS A 101 4.82 16.43 -11.17
N GLY A 102 4.23 17.03 -12.20
CA GLY A 102 4.74 18.27 -12.78
C GLY A 102 4.77 19.40 -11.76
N GLY A 103 5.88 20.13 -11.69
CA GLY A 103 6.06 21.30 -10.82
C GLY A 103 7.45 21.37 -10.19
N ALA A 104 7.94 22.58 -9.95
CA ALA A 104 9.29 22.89 -9.46
C ALA A 104 9.50 22.67 -7.95
N ARG A 105 8.73 21.80 -7.27
CA ARG A 105 9.03 21.43 -5.89
C ARG A 105 10.15 20.39 -5.91
N SER A 106 11.15 20.61 -5.05
CA SER A 106 12.17 19.59 -4.78
C SER A 106 11.47 18.33 -4.28
N ALA A 107 11.34 17.35 -5.19
CA ALA A 107 10.79 16.06 -4.82
C ALA A 107 11.71 15.38 -3.80
N ARG A 108 11.16 14.77 -2.76
CA ARG A 108 11.93 13.97 -1.78
C ARG A 108 12.57 12.75 -2.42
N TRP A 109 12.10 12.37 -3.61
CA TRP A 109 12.49 11.17 -4.32
C TRP A 109 12.97 11.52 -5.71
N SER A 110 14.22 11.18 -6.01
CA SER A 110 14.84 11.33 -7.31
C SER A 110 14.93 9.99 -8.05
N PHE A 111 15.20 10.02 -9.36
CA PHE A 111 15.55 8.79 -10.10
C PHE A 111 16.77 8.09 -9.50
N GLU A 112 17.73 8.86 -9.00
CA GLU A 112 18.93 8.32 -8.37
C GLU A 112 18.62 7.56 -7.09
N ASP A 113 17.67 8.06 -6.28
CA ASP A 113 17.18 7.32 -5.10
C ASP A 113 16.56 5.98 -5.50
N MET A 114 15.73 5.97 -6.56
CA MET A 114 15.09 4.72 -7.04
C MET A 114 16.14 3.71 -7.52
N TYR A 115 17.12 4.16 -8.26
CA TYR A 115 18.18 3.31 -8.79
C TYR A 115 19.18 2.88 -7.72
N THR A 116 19.37 3.66 -6.67
CA THR A 116 20.18 3.28 -5.52
C THR A 116 19.48 2.23 -4.68
N MET A 117 18.19 2.37 -4.45
CA MET A 117 17.40 1.36 -3.74
C MET A 117 17.28 0.04 -4.51
N PHE A 118 17.18 0.13 -5.85
CA PHE A 118 17.04 -1.05 -6.70
C PHE A 118 18.01 -1.00 -7.90
N PRO A 119 19.28 -1.40 -7.70
CA PRO A 119 20.31 -1.35 -8.75
C PRO A 119 19.93 -2.11 -10.03
N ARG A 120 19.14 -3.18 -9.92
CA ARG A 120 18.63 -3.93 -11.07
C ARG A 120 17.75 -3.10 -11.99
N LEU A 121 16.99 -2.14 -11.45
CA LEU A 121 16.22 -1.22 -12.29
C LEU A 121 17.13 -0.24 -13.04
N ARG A 122 18.27 0.14 -12.46
CA ARG A 122 19.29 0.95 -13.15
C ARG A 122 19.89 0.20 -14.33
N GLU A 123 20.31 -1.05 -14.12
CA GLU A 123 20.88 -1.89 -15.17
C GLU A 123 19.94 -2.04 -16.36
N ARG A 124 18.64 -2.01 -16.10
CA ARG A 124 17.57 -2.19 -17.09
C ARG A 124 16.78 -0.92 -17.41
N GLN A 125 17.31 0.26 -17.11
CA GLN A 125 16.56 1.52 -17.23
C GLN A 125 16.01 1.80 -18.64
N HIS A 126 16.67 1.28 -19.69
CA HIS A 126 16.27 1.42 -21.09
C HIS A 126 15.52 0.19 -21.64
N THR A 127 15.27 -0.82 -20.81
CA THR A 127 14.54 -2.04 -21.17
C THR A 127 13.04 -1.82 -21.00
N GLU A 128 12.22 -2.36 -21.89
CA GLU A 128 10.76 -2.37 -21.74
C GLU A 128 10.35 -3.12 -20.46
N ALA A 129 9.45 -2.53 -19.70
CA ALA A 129 9.05 -3.08 -18.40
C ALA A 129 8.32 -4.44 -18.50
N GLY A 130 7.73 -4.74 -19.65
CA GLY A 130 7.03 -6.00 -19.89
C GLY A 130 7.92 -7.24 -19.87
N VAL A 131 9.24 -7.09 -20.13
CA VAL A 131 10.20 -8.22 -20.11
C VAL A 131 10.92 -8.40 -18.76
N LEU A 132 10.58 -7.58 -17.77
CA LEU A 132 11.11 -7.70 -16.42
C LEU A 132 10.51 -8.93 -15.71
N SER A 133 11.27 -9.51 -14.78
CA SER A 133 10.73 -10.51 -13.85
C SER A 133 9.62 -9.93 -12.96
N GLY A 134 8.76 -10.79 -12.42
CA GLY A 134 7.69 -10.34 -11.52
C GLY A 134 8.18 -9.51 -10.32
N GLY A 135 9.34 -9.87 -9.76
CA GLY A 135 9.96 -9.09 -8.68
C GLY A 135 10.45 -7.72 -9.14
N GLU A 136 11.10 -7.65 -10.31
CA GLU A 136 11.53 -6.36 -10.88
C GLU A 136 10.34 -5.45 -11.23
N GLN A 137 9.24 -6.02 -11.74
CA GLN A 137 8.00 -5.29 -11.99
C GLN A 137 7.39 -4.74 -10.70
N GLN A 138 7.43 -5.51 -9.62
CA GLN A 138 6.97 -5.08 -8.29
C GLN A 138 7.80 -3.90 -7.79
N MET A 139 9.14 -4.00 -7.87
CA MET A 139 10.03 -2.91 -7.49
C MET A 139 9.79 -1.66 -8.33
N LEU A 140 9.56 -1.83 -9.64
CA LEU A 140 9.25 -0.71 -10.55
C LEU A 140 7.93 -0.02 -10.16
N ALA A 141 6.88 -0.78 -9.83
CA ALA A 141 5.59 -0.22 -9.40
C ALA A 141 5.72 0.58 -8.10
N LEU A 142 6.45 0.04 -7.12
CA LEU A 142 6.76 0.73 -5.86
C LEU A 142 7.54 2.03 -6.11
N CYS A 143 8.63 1.98 -6.88
CA CYS A 143 9.43 3.15 -7.22
C CYS A 143 8.62 4.22 -7.96
N ARG A 144 7.83 3.83 -8.96
CA ARG A 144 6.99 4.76 -9.70
C ARG A 144 6.02 5.52 -8.80
N SER A 145 5.45 4.83 -7.81
CA SER A 145 4.53 5.45 -6.85
C SER A 145 5.20 6.49 -5.96
N LEU A 146 6.49 6.29 -5.63
CA LEU A 146 7.29 7.26 -4.88
C LEU A 146 7.63 8.51 -5.69
N MET A 147 7.82 8.38 -7.01
CA MET A 147 8.11 9.54 -7.88
C MET A 147 7.01 10.59 -7.83
N GLY A 148 5.81 10.25 -7.36
CA GLY A 148 4.71 11.17 -7.09
C GLY A 148 4.84 11.95 -5.77
N ASP A 149 5.93 11.79 -5.03
CA ASP A 149 6.19 12.40 -3.73
C ASP A 149 5.03 12.24 -2.72
N PRO A 150 4.57 11.01 -2.43
CA PRO A 150 3.49 10.78 -1.51
C PRO A 150 3.94 10.99 -0.05
N GLU A 151 2.98 11.23 0.84
CA GLU A 151 3.17 11.24 2.29
C GLU A 151 2.57 9.98 2.95
N LEU A 152 1.66 9.32 2.24
CA LEU A 152 1.12 7.99 2.56
C LEU A 152 1.18 7.12 1.32
N ILE A 153 1.68 5.91 1.46
CA ILE A 153 1.57 4.88 0.43
C ILE A 153 0.73 3.71 0.94
N ILE A 154 -0.26 3.31 0.17
CA ILE A 154 -1.07 2.12 0.38
C ILE A 154 -0.54 1.06 -0.57
N ILE A 155 -0.16 -0.11 -0.05
CA ILE A 155 0.46 -1.17 -0.84
C ILE A 155 -0.32 -2.46 -0.61
N ASP A 156 -0.84 -3.01 -1.70
CA ASP A 156 -1.73 -4.16 -1.68
C ASP A 156 -0.96 -5.42 -2.10
N GLU A 157 -0.77 -6.34 -1.15
CA GLU A 157 -0.10 -7.64 -1.30
C GLU A 157 1.25 -7.59 -2.07
N PRO A 158 2.20 -6.74 -1.65
CA PRO A 158 3.45 -6.54 -2.40
C PRO A 158 4.34 -7.78 -2.47
N THR A 159 4.10 -8.79 -1.63
CA THR A 159 4.96 -9.99 -1.54
C THR A 159 4.36 -11.22 -2.19
N GLU A 160 3.14 -11.11 -2.74
CA GLU A 160 2.47 -12.26 -3.33
C GLU A 160 3.20 -12.80 -4.57
N GLY A 161 3.39 -14.11 -4.62
CA GLY A 161 4.07 -14.79 -5.74
C GLY A 161 5.55 -14.44 -5.91
N LEU A 162 6.18 -13.78 -4.92
CA LEU A 162 7.60 -13.41 -4.98
C LEU A 162 8.48 -14.42 -4.26
N ALA A 163 9.72 -14.57 -4.78
CA ALA A 163 10.76 -15.38 -4.14
C ALA A 163 11.16 -14.77 -2.77
N PRO A 164 11.58 -15.59 -1.77
CA PRO A 164 11.92 -15.12 -0.42
C PRO A 164 12.89 -13.93 -0.40
N LYS A 165 13.94 -13.97 -1.21
CA LYS A 165 14.91 -12.88 -1.32
C LYS A 165 14.31 -11.54 -1.79
N ILE A 166 13.27 -11.58 -2.62
CA ILE A 166 12.57 -10.35 -3.05
C ILE A 166 11.66 -9.86 -1.94
N VAL A 167 11.06 -10.76 -1.16
CA VAL A 167 10.26 -10.38 0.03
C VAL A 167 11.13 -9.63 1.05
N GLU A 168 12.35 -10.09 1.30
CA GLU A 168 13.33 -9.40 2.16
C GLU A 168 13.63 -7.99 1.63
N LEU A 169 13.89 -7.84 0.32
CA LEU A 169 14.11 -6.54 -0.30
C LEU A 169 12.90 -5.60 -0.17
N VAL A 170 11.67 -6.13 -0.25
CA VAL A 170 10.45 -5.34 -0.01
C VAL A 170 10.42 -4.86 1.44
N ALA A 171 10.74 -5.72 2.41
CA ALA A 171 10.78 -5.35 3.82
C ALA A 171 11.80 -4.24 4.09
N GLU A 172 13.05 -4.41 3.62
CA GLU A 172 14.10 -3.40 3.73
C GLU A 172 13.67 -2.06 3.10
N TYR A 173 13.05 -2.11 1.93
CA TYR A 173 12.51 -0.94 1.26
C TYR A 173 11.46 -0.22 2.11
N LEU A 174 10.47 -0.93 2.66
CA LEU A 174 9.41 -0.32 3.47
C LEU A 174 9.98 0.32 4.75
N LEU A 175 10.98 -0.30 5.37
CA LEU A 175 11.68 0.27 6.52
C LEU A 175 12.46 1.54 6.13
N ALA A 176 13.11 1.55 4.95
CA ALA A 176 13.80 2.74 4.44
C ALA A 176 12.83 3.89 4.15
N LEU A 177 11.62 3.60 3.64
CA LEU A 177 10.57 4.62 3.44
C LEU A 177 10.12 5.24 4.77
N LYS A 178 9.88 4.40 5.78
CA LYS A 178 9.54 4.85 7.12
C LYS A 178 10.63 5.76 7.71
N ALA A 179 11.89 5.37 7.58
CA ALA A 179 13.03 6.17 8.06
C ALA A 179 13.08 7.57 7.43
N ARG A 180 12.50 7.74 6.23
CA ARG A 180 12.32 9.04 5.56
C ARG A 180 10.98 9.72 5.88
N GLY A 181 10.23 9.23 6.88
CA GLY A 181 8.98 9.82 7.37
C GLY A 181 7.74 9.51 6.52
N LEU A 182 7.80 8.54 5.61
CA LEU A 182 6.63 8.10 4.83
C LEU A 182 5.74 7.21 5.71
N SER A 183 4.44 7.44 5.66
CA SER A 183 3.44 6.56 6.27
C SER A 183 3.09 5.43 5.30
N VAL A 184 2.85 4.22 5.83
CA VAL A 184 2.52 3.04 5.01
C VAL A 184 1.28 2.35 5.57
N LEU A 185 0.30 2.10 4.71
CA LEU A 185 -0.75 1.12 4.95
C LEU A 185 -0.41 -0.12 4.12
N LEU A 186 0.11 -1.14 4.77
CA LEU A 186 0.52 -2.40 4.16
C LEU A 186 -0.62 -3.40 4.25
N ILE A 187 -1.17 -3.80 3.12
CA ILE A 187 -2.15 -4.87 3.04
C ILE A 187 -1.40 -6.16 2.73
N GLU A 188 -1.53 -7.14 3.61
CA GLU A 188 -0.83 -8.41 3.48
C GLU A 188 -1.66 -9.59 4.02
N GLN A 189 -1.41 -10.75 3.45
CA GLN A 189 -1.90 -12.03 3.97
C GLN A 189 -0.80 -12.72 4.79
N LYS A 190 0.48 -12.56 4.41
CA LYS A 190 1.61 -13.20 5.08
C LYS A 190 1.96 -12.45 6.37
N LEU A 191 1.78 -13.14 7.49
CA LEU A 191 2.07 -12.59 8.83
C LEU A 191 3.53 -12.19 9.02
N THR A 192 4.47 -12.95 8.48
CA THR A 192 5.91 -12.82 8.78
C THR A 192 6.39 -11.39 8.52
N ILE A 193 6.25 -10.89 7.29
CA ILE A 193 6.68 -9.53 6.95
C ILE A 193 5.88 -8.47 7.71
N ALA A 194 4.56 -8.66 7.83
CA ALA A 194 3.70 -7.70 8.50
C ALA A 194 4.10 -7.51 9.97
N LEU A 195 4.34 -8.62 10.70
CA LEU A 195 4.75 -8.59 12.11
C LEU A 195 6.18 -8.09 12.32
N GLU A 196 7.04 -8.15 11.30
CA GLU A 196 8.42 -7.71 11.37
C GLU A 196 8.56 -6.20 11.23
N ILE A 197 7.82 -5.59 10.30
CA ILE A 197 8.04 -4.19 9.92
C ILE A 197 6.99 -3.21 10.43
N SER A 198 5.79 -3.67 10.80
CA SER A 198 4.72 -2.78 11.26
C SER A 198 4.85 -2.39 12.74
N GLN A 199 4.28 -1.23 13.08
CA GLN A 199 4.13 -0.79 14.48
C GLN A 199 2.76 -1.18 15.03
N ARG A 200 1.79 -1.39 14.13
CA ARG A 200 0.43 -1.76 14.50
C ARG A 200 -0.15 -2.67 13.44
N CYS A 201 -0.92 -3.66 13.90
CA CYS A 201 -1.65 -4.60 13.09
C CYS A 201 -3.16 -4.37 13.27
N VAL A 202 -3.87 -4.36 12.15
CA VAL A 202 -5.33 -4.35 12.09
C VAL A 202 -5.76 -5.60 11.35
N VAL A 203 -6.58 -6.45 11.96
CA VAL A 203 -7.07 -7.67 11.33
C VAL A 203 -8.51 -7.46 10.88
N MET A 204 -8.78 -7.81 9.63
CA MET A 204 -10.11 -7.77 9.05
C MET A 204 -10.73 -9.16 8.93
N GLY A 205 -12.00 -9.27 9.30
CA GLY A 205 -12.86 -10.43 9.08
C GLY A 205 -14.23 -9.99 8.58
N HIS A 206 -14.71 -10.60 7.47
CA HIS A 206 -16.04 -10.32 6.90
C HIS A 206 -16.37 -8.81 6.75
N GLY A 207 -15.41 -8.03 6.27
CA GLY A 207 -15.59 -6.59 6.03
C GLY A 207 -15.58 -5.70 7.27
N GLN A 208 -15.13 -6.20 8.41
CA GLN A 208 -15.03 -5.47 9.68
C GLN A 208 -13.64 -5.61 10.28
N VAL A 209 -13.25 -4.68 11.15
CA VAL A 209 -12.06 -4.82 12.00
C VAL A 209 -12.42 -5.74 13.17
N VAL A 210 -11.68 -6.85 13.31
CA VAL A 210 -11.88 -7.85 14.36
C VAL A 210 -10.77 -7.80 15.42
N PHE A 211 -9.64 -7.19 15.10
CA PHE A 211 -8.53 -6.97 16.04
C PHE A 211 -7.76 -5.73 15.62
N GLU A 212 -7.27 -4.97 16.60
CA GLU A 212 -6.29 -3.90 16.43
C GLU A 212 -5.33 -3.93 17.63
N GLY A 213 -4.03 -3.95 17.37
CA GLY A 213 -3.00 -4.01 18.41
C GLY A 213 -1.59 -4.00 17.82
N THR A 214 -0.61 -4.18 18.70
CA THR A 214 0.80 -4.32 18.31
C THR A 214 1.08 -5.69 17.67
N PRO A 215 2.20 -5.83 16.91
CA PRO A 215 2.63 -7.15 16.42
C PRO A 215 2.79 -8.19 17.52
N ASP A 216 3.25 -7.81 18.71
CA ASP A 216 3.45 -8.73 19.83
C ASP A 216 2.10 -9.18 20.45
N GLU A 217 1.14 -8.28 20.58
CA GLU A 217 -0.22 -8.62 21.00
C GLU A 217 -0.86 -9.60 20.01
N LEU A 218 -0.71 -9.36 18.70
CA LEU A 218 -1.22 -10.28 17.68
C LEU A 218 -0.52 -11.65 17.71
N ARG A 219 0.81 -11.69 17.96
CA ARG A 219 1.55 -12.95 18.15
C ARG A 219 1.03 -13.74 19.34
N ALA A 220 0.65 -13.06 20.42
CA ALA A 220 0.12 -13.68 21.64
C ALA A 220 -1.32 -14.16 21.48
N ASP A 221 -2.13 -13.53 20.61
CA ASP A 221 -3.55 -13.87 20.41
C ASP A 221 -3.71 -15.05 19.43
N ALA A 222 -3.61 -16.27 19.96
CA ALA A 222 -3.79 -17.48 19.17
C ALA A 222 -5.22 -17.64 18.60
N ALA A 223 -6.23 -17.09 19.29
CA ALA A 223 -7.63 -17.20 18.85
C ALA A 223 -7.85 -16.36 17.57
N VAL A 224 -7.43 -15.10 17.58
CA VAL A 224 -7.52 -14.22 16.41
C VAL A 224 -6.72 -14.78 15.23
N ARG A 225 -5.49 -15.28 15.48
CA ARG A 225 -4.67 -15.84 14.39
C ARG A 225 -5.32 -17.06 13.75
N LYS A 226 -5.79 -18.01 14.57
CA LYS A 226 -6.43 -19.24 14.09
C LYS A 226 -7.73 -18.97 13.33
N GLU A 227 -8.54 -18.03 13.81
CA GLU A 227 -9.84 -17.74 13.21
C GLU A 227 -9.73 -16.92 11.92
N TRP A 228 -8.83 -15.91 11.88
CA TRP A 228 -8.84 -14.88 10.83
C TRP A 228 -7.61 -14.87 9.92
N LEU A 229 -6.52 -15.55 10.26
CA LEU A 229 -5.24 -15.43 9.55
C LEU A 229 -4.65 -16.80 9.11
N GLU A 230 -4.77 -17.83 9.93
CA GLU A 230 -4.24 -19.16 9.62
C GLU A 230 -5.23 -19.96 8.75
N VAL A 231 -4.69 -20.71 7.77
CA VAL A 231 -5.46 -21.61 6.89
C VAL A 231 -5.32 -23.04 7.36
#